data_3abae9191409fb65639a9f483f3d6c90
#
_entry.id   3abae9191409fb65639a9f483f3d6c90
#
_cell.length_a   1.000
_cell.length_b   1.000
_cell.length_c   1.000
_cell.angle_alpha   90.00
_cell.angle_beta   90.00
_cell.angle_gamma   90.00
#
_symmetry.space_group_name_H-M   'P 1'
#
loop_
_entity.id
_entity.type
_entity.pdbx_description
1 polymer ?
#
loop_
_entity_poly.entity_id
_entity_poly.type
_entity_poly.pdbx_seq_one_letter_code
_entity_poly.pdbx_strand_id
1 'polypeptide(L)'
;EKDGLYCEKIFGPTKDWECACGKYKRVRFKGIVCERCGVEVTRSKVRRERMGHIELAAPVSHIWYFKGSPSRLGYLLDIPPKELEKVLYFASSIITSVDKEAREEDIDDLRDELAADMEELDAERDRLIEATRKLSTDYVPEEDDFVDDLDDDERLTPEEVEEEIADIYEEFNERKALRQDAFDAFLKIEPKQLIGDEALYREMRANYRDYFTGGMGAESVRDLLDAMDLEATSEELREVIATGKGQKRAKAVKRLKVVDAFLKSDNKPSDMILDVIPVIPPDLRPMVQLDGGRFATSDLNDLYRRVINRNNRLKRLLDLGAPEIIINNEKRMLQEAVDSLFDNGRRGRPVTGPGNRPLKSISDMLKGKQGRFRQNLLGKRVDYSGRS
;
A
#
# COMPACT_ATOMS: atom_id res chain seq x y z
N GLU A 1 3.80 -15.46 25.31
CA GLU A 1 2.76 -15.21 24.32
C GLU A 1 2.95 -16.15 23.13
N LYS A 2 1.91 -16.90 22.78
CA LYS A 2 1.97 -17.81 21.62
C LYS A 2 1.89 -17.01 20.33
N ASP A 3 2.72 -17.37 19.36
CA ASP A 3 2.79 -16.76 18.02
C ASP A 3 3.08 -15.25 18.00
N GLY A 4 3.58 -14.71 19.13
CA GLY A 4 3.96 -13.31 19.27
C GLY A 4 5.45 -13.06 19.03
N LEU A 5 5.89 -11.81 19.27
CA LEU A 5 7.27 -11.35 19.05
C LEU A 5 8.32 -12.07 19.90
N TYR A 6 7.93 -12.74 20.97
CA TYR A 6 8.81 -13.50 21.89
C TYR A 6 8.43 -14.97 21.98
N CYS A 7 7.65 -15.48 21.04
CA CYS A 7 7.18 -16.87 21.06
C CYS A 7 8.33 -17.87 21.09
N GLU A 8 8.30 -18.77 22.08
CA GLU A 8 9.31 -19.82 22.20
C GLU A 8 9.20 -20.88 21.11
N LYS A 9 7.98 -21.11 20.59
CA LYS A 9 7.76 -22.02 19.47
C LYS A 9 8.45 -21.57 18.19
N ILE A 10 8.44 -20.26 17.92
CA ILE A 10 9.07 -19.66 16.73
C ILE A 10 10.57 -19.48 16.93
N PHE A 11 10.97 -18.86 18.03
CA PHE A 11 12.34 -18.41 18.26
C PHE A 11 13.20 -19.33 19.13
N GLY A 12 12.60 -20.34 19.73
CA GLY A 12 13.28 -21.27 20.61
C GLY A 12 13.09 -21.00 22.10
N PRO A 13 13.55 -21.93 22.97
CA PRO A 13 13.33 -21.88 24.39
C PRO A 13 14.09 -20.73 25.06
N THR A 14 13.57 -20.24 26.18
CA THR A 14 14.25 -19.22 27.02
C THR A 14 15.33 -19.81 27.94
N LYS A 15 15.20 -21.09 28.26
CA LYS A 15 16.18 -21.85 29.07
C LYS A 15 16.77 -23.01 28.27
N ASP A 16 18.02 -23.29 28.51
CA ASP A 16 18.71 -24.38 27.83
C ASP A 16 18.05 -25.72 28.13
N TRP A 17 17.77 -26.48 27.07
CA TRP A 17 17.24 -27.85 27.16
C TRP A 17 15.90 -27.99 27.90
N GLU A 18 15.09 -26.92 27.93
CA GLU A 18 13.79 -26.92 28.58
C GLU A 18 12.71 -26.38 27.62
N CYS A 19 11.60 -27.11 27.49
CA CYS A 19 10.45 -26.61 26.74
C CYS A 19 9.62 -25.66 27.60
N ALA A 20 8.73 -24.87 26.98
CA ALA A 20 7.91 -23.85 27.67
C ALA A 20 6.99 -24.43 28.76
N CYS A 21 6.40 -25.62 28.51
CA CYS A 21 5.50 -26.26 29.47
C CYS A 21 6.20 -27.08 30.56
N GLY A 22 7.53 -27.24 30.46
CA GLY A 22 8.33 -27.96 31.45
C GLY A 22 8.28 -29.50 31.37
N LYS A 23 7.63 -30.07 30.34
CA LYS A 23 7.58 -31.54 30.14
C LYS A 23 8.95 -32.13 29.87
N TYR A 24 9.76 -31.47 29.08
CA TYR A 24 11.13 -31.85 28.77
C TYR A 24 12.10 -30.84 29.36
N LYS A 25 13.03 -31.28 30.20
CA LYS A 25 13.96 -30.40 30.96
C LYS A 25 15.42 -30.85 30.92
N ARG A 26 15.78 -31.85 30.11
CA ARG A 26 17.12 -32.41 30.11
C ARG A 26 17.72 -32.53 28.73
N VAL A 27 19.05 -32.48 28.63
CA VAL A 27 19.84 -32.61 27.40
C VAL A 27 19.53 -33.88 26.61
N ARG A 28 19.13 -34.96 27.26
CA ARG A 28 18.77 -36.23 26.60
C ARG A 28 17.62 -36.09 25.61
N PHE A 29 16.78 -35.06 25.77
CA PHE A 29 15.66 -34.76 24.89
C PHE A 29 16.00 -33.79 23.77
N LYS A 30 17.28 -33.54 23.52
CA LYS A 30 17.79 -32.64 22.48
C LYS A 30 17.11 -32.90 21.13
N GLY A 31 16.58 -31.83 20.48
CA GLY A 31 15.99 -31.88 19.17
C GLY A 31 14.52 -32.33 19.13
N ILE A 32 13.97 -32.72 20.28
CA ILE A 32 12.55 -33.08 20.37
C ILE A 32 11.68 -31.82 20.36
N VAL A 33 10.67 -31.80 19.52
CA VAL A 33 9.62 -30.79 19.56
C VAL A 33 8.53 -31.25 20.52
N CYS A 34 8.29 -30.49 21.58
CA CYS A 34 7.29 -30.84 22.57
C CYS A 34 5.88 -30.87 21.95
N GLU A 35 5.22 -32.00 22.02
CA GLU A 35 3.86 -32.17 21.49
C GLU A 35 2.82 -31.31 22.20
N ARG A 36 3.10 -30.88 23.44
CA ARG A 36 2.19 -30.07 24.26
C ARG A 36 2.31 -28.57 23.99
N CYS A 37 3.54 -28.05 23.90
CA CYS A 37 3.78 -26.60 23.73
C CYS A 37 4.41 -26.22 22.38
N GLY A 38 4.85 -27.23 21.60
CA GLY A 38 5.47 -26.99 20.29
C GLY A 38 6.88 -26.42 20.32
N VAL A 39 7.50 -26.29 21.51
CA VAL A 39 8.84 -25.74 21.67
C VAL A 39 9.87 -26.85 21.48
N GLU A 40 10.88 -26.57 20.64
CA GLU A 40 12.01 -27.47 20.45
C GLU A 40 12.96 -27.44 21.65
N VAL A 41 13.38 -28.60 22.12
CA VAL A 41 14.36 -28.73 23.20
C VAL A 41 15.76 -28.51 22.63
N THR A 42 16.26 -27.29 22.79
CA THR A 42 17.58 -26.87 22.31
C THR A 42 18.20 -25.82 23.26
N ARG A 43 19.35 -25.32 22.91
CA ARG A 43 19.98 -24.23 23.68
C ARG A 43 19.21 -22.92 23.47
N SER A 44 19.10 -22.10 24.49
CA SER A 44 18.50 -20.76 24.44
C SER A 44 19.24 -19.81 23.49
N LYS A 45 20.49 -20.10 23.15
CA LYS A 45 21.28 -19.33 22.17
C LYS A 45 20.61 -19.18 20.83
N VAL A 46 19.74 -20.12 20.39
CA VAL A 46 19.01 -20.03 19.13
C VAL A 46 18.10 -18.81 19.06
N ARG A 47 17.70 -18.22 20.19
CA ARG A 47 16.95 -16.97 20.25
C ARG A 47 17.71 -15.74 19.74
N ARG A 48 19.02 -15.86 19.54
CA ARG A 48 19.88 -14.86 18.88
C ARG A 48 19.98 -15.07 17.36
N GLU A 49 19.60 -16.24 16.88
CA GLU A 49 19.87 -16.71 15.52
C GLU A 49 18.59 -16.90 14.70
N ARG A 50 17.49 -17.33 15.33
CA ARG A 50 16.24 -17.63 14.64
C ARG A 50 15.47 -16.37 14.30
N MET A 51 15.14 -16.24 13.01
CA MET A 51 14.28 -15.19 12.47
C MET A 51 12.82 -15.64 12.40
N GLY A 52 11.92 -14.71 12.62
CA GLY A 52 10.50 -14.88 12.31
C GLY A 52 10.10 -14.04 11.10
N HIS A 53 8.81 -14.05 10.78
CA HIS A 53 8.26 -13.21 9.72
C HIS A 53 6.84 -12.77 10.04
N ILE A 54 6.41 -11.69 9.38
CA ILE A 54 5.03 -11.18 9.39
C ILE A 54 4.52 -11.22 7.97
N GLU A 55 3.50 -12.01 7.69
CA GLU A 55 2.80 -12.01 6.42
C GLU A 55 1.88 -10.80 6.35
N LEU A 56 2.07 -9.97 5.33
CA LEU A 56 1.31 -8.75 5.15
C LEU A 56 -0.03 -9.04 4.44
N ALA A 57 -1.07 -8.33 4.87
CA ALA A 57 -2.39 -8.39 4.23
C ALA A 57 -2.43 -7.68 2.88
N ALA A 58 -1.51 -6.76 2.64
CA ALA A 58 -1.30 -6.07 1.37
C ALA A 58 0.19 -5.85 1.15
N PRO A 59 0.69 -5.88 -0.10
CA PRO A 59 2.09 -5.61 -0.39
C PRO A 59 2.47 -4.18 -0.02
N VAL A 60 3.72 -4.00 0.39
CA VAL A 60 4.30 -2.69 0.71
C VAL A 60 5.61 -2.49 -0.04
N SER A 61 5.92 -1.26 -0.39
CA SER A 61 7.20 -0.91 -1.01
C SER A 61 8.30 -0.78 0.05
N HIS A 62 9.48 -1.32 -0.23
CA HIS A 62 10.63 -1.14 0.63
C HIS A 62 11.18 0.29 0.49
N ILE A 63 11.19 1.05 1.59
CA ILE A 63 11.56 2.47 1.58
C ILE A 63 12.99 2.74 1.10
N TRP A 64 13.93 1.82 1.29
CA TRP A 64 15.30 2.00 0.80
C TRP A 64 15.39 2.10 -0.72
N TYR A 65 14.54 1.37 -1.42
CA TYR A 65 14.52 1.38 -2.90
C TYR A 65 13.67 2.49 -3.48
N PHE A 66 12.72 3.00 -2.68
CA PHE A 66 11.89 4.14 -3.07
C PHE A 66 12.53 5.48 -2.72
N LYS A 67 12.89 5.72 -1.45
CA LYS A 67 13.47 7.00 -0.96
C LYS A 67 15.00 7.02 -0.94
N GLY A 68 15.65 6.02 -1.50
CA GLY A 68 17.08 6.03 -1.69
C GLY A 68 17.52 7.18 -2.61
N SER A 69 18.77 7.58 -2.52
CA SER A 69 19.37 8.54 -3.46
C SER A 69 20.48 7.84 -4.25
N PRO A 70 20.21 7.43 -5.49
CA PRO A 70 18.99 7.59 -6.29
C PRO A 70 17.88 6.59 -5.95
N SER A 71 16.62 6.94 -6.29
CA SER A 71 15.48 6.01 -6.20
C SER A 71 15.62 4.88 -7.20
N ARG A 72 15.77 3.65 -6.72
CA ARG A 72 15.89 2.47 -7.60
C ARG A 72 14.59 2.19 -8.34
N LEU A 73 13.46 2.26 -7.63
CA LEU A 73 12.12 2.11 -8.22
C LEU A 73 11.86 3.19 -9.27
N GLY A 74 12.16 4.45 -8.96
CA GLY A 74 11.98 5.56 -9.90
C GLY A 74 12.80 5.41 -11.18
N TYR A 75 14.03 4.91 -11.07
CA TYR A 75 14.88 4.68 -12.25
C TYR A 75 14.43 3.49 -13.09
N LEU A 76 14.02 2.39 -12.46
CA LEU A 76 13.50 1.24 -13.19
C LEU A 76 12.25 1.60 -13.99
N LEU A 77 11.27 2.17 -13.33
CA LEU A 77 9.98 2.48 -13.94
C LEU A 77 9.99 3.73 -14.81
N ASP A 78 11.05 4.54 -14.72
CA ASP A 78 11.13 5.87 -15.35
C ASP A 78 10.01 6.82 -14.89
N ILE A 79 9.66 6.74 -13.60
CA ILE A 79 8.64 7.57 -12.97
C ILE A 79 9.34 8.51 -11.98
N PRO A 80 9.02 9.82 -12.01
CA PRO A 80 9.56 10.77 -11.03
C PRO A 80 9.21 10.37 -9.59
N PRO A 81 10.15 10.50 -8.62
CA PRO A 81 9.91 10.08 -7.24
C PRO A 81 8.69 10.72 -6.57
N LYS A 82 8.35 11.97 -6.94
CA LYS A 82 7.15 12.65 -6.42
C LYS A 82 5.85 12.02 -6.92
N GLU A 83 5.82 11.59 -8.17
CA GLU A 83 4.67 10.89 -8.75
C GLU A 83 4.54 9.49 -8.17
N LEU A 84 5.66 8.76 -8.08
CA LEU A 84 5.68 7.45 -7.45
C LEU A 84 5.23 7.50 -5.97
N GLU A 85 5.58 8.57 -5.26
CA GLU A 85 5.10 8.81 -3.89
C GLU A 85 3.58 8.94 -3.81
N LYS A 86 2.95 9.65 -4.74
CA LYS A 86 1.49 9.77 -4.80
C LYS A 86 0.81 8.41 -4.98
N VAL A 87 1.37 7.55 -5.81
CA VAL A 87 0.84 6.20 -6.03
C VAL A 87 1.00 5.32 -4.79
N LEU A 88 2.22 5.24 -4.25
CA LEU A 88 2.54 4.37 -3.10
C LEU A 88 1.77 4.73 -1.82
N TYR A 89 1.42 6.01 -1.65
CA TYR A 89 0.70 6.51 -0.47
C TYR A 89 -0.76 6.85 -0.75
N PHE A 90 -1.34 6.26 -1.79
CA PHE A 90 -2.78 6.30 -2.08
C PHE A 90 -3.35 7.71 -2.33
N ALA A 91 -2.55 8.60 -2.94
CA ALA A 91 -2.99 9.93 -3.36
C ALA A 91 -3.39 10.01 -4.83
N SER A 92 -2.95 9.07 -5.67
CA SER A 92 -3.29 9.00 -7.09
C SER A 92 -3.28 7.56 -7.57
N SER A 93 -4.17 7.26 -8.51
CA SER A 93 -4.15 5.99 -9.24
C SER A 93 -3.12 6.04 -10.37
N ILE A 94 -2.56 4.90 -10.71
CA ILE A 94 -1.66 4.74 -11.86
C ILE A 94 -2.22 3.69 -12.81
N ILE A 95 -2.13 3.95 -14.09
CA ILE A 95 -2.49 2.99 -15.14
C ILE A 95 -1.34 2.00 -15.31
N THR A 96 -1.62 0.72 -15.14
CA THR A 96 -0.61 -0.35 -15.24
C THR A 96 -0.55 -0.96 -16.63
N SER A 97 -1.68 -1.12 -17.30
CA SER A 97 -1.74 -1.59 -18.68
C SER A 97 -2.92 -1.00 -19.43
N VAL A 98 -2.81 -0.93 -20.75
CA VAL A 98 -3.89 -0.51 -21.66
C VAL A 98 -3.90 -1.44 -22.85
N ASP A 99 -5.04 -2.07 -23.14
CA ASP A 99 -5.28 -2.81 -24.37
C ASP A 99 -5.69 -1.83 -25.47
N LYS A 100 -4.72 -1.38 -26.24
CA LYS A 100 -4.92 -0.39 -27.30
C LYS A 100 -5.64 -0.99 -28.50
N GLU A 101 -5.40 -2.26 -28.81
CA GLU A 101 -6.01 -2.95 -29.93
C GLU A 101 -7.52 -3.12 -29.69
N ALA A 102 -7.90 -3.70 -28.56
CA ALA A 102 -9.31 -3.83 -28.20
C ALA A 102 -10.03 -2.47 -28.11
N ARG A 103 -9.36 -1.47 -27.52
CA ARG A 103 -9.92 -0.11 -27.46
C ARG A 103 -10.18 0.50 -28.85
N GLU A 104 -9.26 0.29 -29.81
CA GLU A 104 -9.41 0.82 -31.17
C GLU A 104 -10.45 0.04 -31.98
N GLU A 105 -10.56 -1.26 -31.77
CA GLU A 105 -11.55 -2.12 -32.41
C GLU A 105 -12.99 -1.75 -31.98
N ASP A 106 -13.19 -1.54 -30.68
CA ASP A 106 -14.52 -1.32 -30.08
C ASP A 106 -14.90 0.15 -29.92
N ILE A 107 -14.11 1.09 -30.45
CA ILE A 107 -14.28 2.53 -30.19
C ILE A 107 -15.65 3.08 -30.63
N ASP A 108 -16.20 2.58 -31.74
CA ASP A 108 -17.49 3.03 -32.24
C ASP A 108 -18.63 2.48 -31.38
N ASP A 109 -18.55 1.23 -30.94
CA ASP A 109 -19.51 0.61 -30.02
C ASP A 109 -19.50 1.33 -28.66
N LEU A 110 -18.32 1.69 -28.15
CA LEU A 110 -18.17 2.44 -26.90
C LEU A 110 -18.72 3.87 -26.97
N ARG A 111 -18.69 4.50 -28.16
CA ARG A 111 -19.35 5.79 -28.38
C ARG A 111 -20.88 5.69 -28.41
N ASP A 112 -21.38 4.62 -29.00
CA ASP A 112 -22.81 4.35 -29.04
C ASP A 112 -23.33 4.02 -27.62
N GLU A 113 -22.58 3.25 -26.82
CA GLU A 113 -22.87 3.02 -25.40
C GLU A 113 -22.88 4.34 -24.59
N LEU A 114 -21.87 5.20 -24.77
CA LEU A 114 -21.86 6.51 -24.12
C LEU A 114 -23.09 7.35 -24.49
N ALA A 115 -23.49 7.36 -25.77
CA ALA A 115 -24.67 8.10 -26.23
C ALA A 115 -25.94 7.55 -25.57
N ALA A 116 -26.06 6.21 -25.46
CA ALA A 116 -27.19 5.58 -24.78
C ALA A 116 -27.23 5.91 -23.28
N ASP A 117 -26.07 5.88 -22.60
CA ASP A 117 -25.97 6.28 -21.19
C ASP A 117 -26.41 7.76 -20.98
N MET A 118 -26.02 8.65 -21.89
CA MET A 118 -26.43 10.06 -21.83
C MET A 118 -27.94 10.23 -22.01
N GLU A 119 -28.58 9.47 -22.93
CA GLU A 119 -30.02 9.47 -23.12
C GLU A 119 -30.76 8.89 -21.90
N GLU A 120 -30.20 7.84 -21.28
CA GLU A 120 -30.78 7.25 -20.06
C GLU A 120 -30.74 8.24 -18.90
N LEU A 121 -29.60 8.94 -18.71
CA LEU A 121 -29.47 9.99 -17.67
C LEU A 121 -30.49 11.15 -17.92
N ASP A 122 -30.69 11.58 -19.16
CA ASP A 122 -31.71 12.58 -19.47
C ASP A 122 -33.12 12.08 -19.16
N ALA A 123 -33.43 10.82 -19.49
CA ALA A 123 -34.75 10.24 -19.21
C ALA A 123 -34.96 10.06 -17.68
N GLU A 124 -33.90 9.66 -16.93
CA GLU A 124 -33.94 9.56 -15.45
C GLU A 124 -34.20 10.95 -14.83
N ARG A 125 -33.46 11.97 -15.26
CA ARG A 125 -33.65 13.36 -14.85
C ARG A 125 -35.06 13.82 -15.08
N ASP A 126 -35.60 13.64 -16.29
CA ASP A 126 -36.92 14.12 -16.67
C ASP A 126 -38.04 13.43 -15.88
N ARG A 127 -37.89 12.13 -15.58
CA ARG A 127 -38.80 11.42 -14.66
C ARG A 127 -38.74 11.98 -13.25
N LEU A 128 -37.55 12.29 -12.74
CA LEU A 128 -37.37 12.83 -11.39
C LEU A 128 -37.97 14.23 -11.29
N ILE A 129 -37.75 15.08 -12.29
CA ILE A 129 -38.37 16.42 -12.40
C ILE A 129 -39.89 16.33 -12.44
N GLU A 130 -40.44 15.38 -13.21
CA GLU A 130 -41.90 15.18 -13.26
C GLU A 130 -42.46 14.72 -11.90
N ALA A 131 -41.76 13.81 -11.24
CA ALA A 131 -42.12 13.37 -9.88
C ALA A 131 -42.05 14.53 -8.88
N THR A 132 -41.00 15.36 -8.92
CA THR A 132 -40.86 16.54 -8.06
C THR A 132 -41.98 17.58 -8.30
N ARG A 133 -42.36 17.80 -9.54
CA ARG A 133 -43.49 18.70 -9.86
C ARG A 133 -44.83 18.22 -9.30
N LYS A 134 -45.03 16.90 -9.20
CA LYS A 134 -46.24 16.31 -8.59
C LYS A 134 -46.30 16.50 -7.08
N LEU A 135 -45.19 16.84 -6.43
CA LEU A 135 -45.13 17.17 -4.99
C LEU A 135 -45.53 18.62 -4.70
N SER A 136 -45.76 19.45 -5.70
CA SER A 136 -46.16 20.85 -5.50
C SER A 136 -47.54 20.94 -4.83
N THR A 137 -47.70 21.93 -3.95
CA THR A 137 -49.00 22.27 -3.36
C THR A 137 -50.02 22.79 -4.41
N ASP A 138 -49.55 23.32 -5.54
CA ASP A 138 -50.37 23.81 -6.65
C ASP A 138 -50.66 22.71 -7.70
N TYR A 139 -50.17 21.50 -7.52
CA TYR A 139 -50.37 20.40 -8.45
C TYR A 139 -51.81 19.88 -8.35
N VAL A 140 -52.49 19.78 -9.48
CA VAL A 140 -53.84 19.20 -9.60
C VAL A 140 -53.67 17.79 -10.19
N PRO A 141 -53.94 16.72 -9.40
CA PRO A 141 -53.78 15.35 -9.89
C PRO A 141 -54.74 15.03 -11.04
N GLU A 142 -54.27 14.27 -12.03
CA GLU A 142 -55.09 13.64 -13.05
C GLU A 142 -55.73 12.35 -12.50
N GLU A 143 -56.79 11.82 -13.15
CA GLU A 143 -57.58 10.66 -12.62
C GLU A 143 -56.75 9.37 -12.36
N ASP A 144 -55.55 9.25 -12.94
CA ASP A 144 -54.63 8.11 -12.78
C ASP A 144 -53.39 8.38 -11.89
N ASP A 145 -53.24 9.55 -11.27
CA ASP A 145 -52.11 9.92 -10.46
C ASP A 145 -52.27 9.43 -9.00
N PHE A 146 -51.37 8.57 -8.52
CA PHE A 146 -51.31 8.10 -7.15
C PHE A 146 -50.73 9.15 -6.15
N VAL A 147 -51.28 10.36 -6.16
CA VAL A 147 -50.81 11.46 -5.28
C VAL A 147 -51.73 11.64 -4.04
N ASP A 148 -52.81 10.84 -3.94
CA ASP A 148 -53.86 11.01 -2.91
C ASP A 148 -53.45 10.63 -1.49
N ASP A 149 -52.27 10.03 -1.26
CA ASP A 149 -51.86 9.55 0.07
C ASP A 149 -50.73 10.40 0.74
N LEU A 150 -50.37 11.57 0.14
CA LEU A 150 -49.40 12.46 0.75
C LEU A 150 -50.04 13.41 1.76
N ASP A 151 -49.55 13.42 3.00
CA ASP A 151 -49.95 14.40 4.02
C ASP A 151 -49.56 15.82 3.54
N ASP A 152 -50.39 16.82 3.88
CA ASP A 152 -50.16 18.23 3.49
C ASP A 152 -48.78 18.76 3.96
N ASP A 153 -48.20 18.17 5.00
CA ASP A 153 -46.86 18.48 5.50
C ASP A 153 -45.71 17.91 4.64
N GLU A 154 -46.01 17.02 3.70
CA GLU A 154 -45.04 16.42 2.75
C GLU A 154 -45.01 17.11 1.39
N ARG A 155 -45.91 18.06 1.16
CA ARG A 155 -45.98 18.83 -0.09
C ARG A 155 -45.05 20.04 -0.04
N LEU A 156 -44.38 20.28 -1.17
CA LEU A 156 -43.45 21.38 -1.35
C LEU A 156 -44.21 22.64 -1.89
N THR A 157 -43.77 23.80 -1.47
CA THR A 157 -44.19 25.06 -2.09
C THR A 157 -43.66 25.17 -3.54
N PRO A 158 -44.29 25.93 -4.42
CA PRO A 158 -43.79 26.10 -5.79
C PRO A 158 -42.34 26.61 -5.85
N GLU A 159 -41.90 27.46 -4.91
CA GLU A 159 -40.54 27.95 -4.83
C GLU A 159 -39.56 26.83 -4.44
N GLU A 160 -39.92 25.98 -3.50
CA GLU A 160 -39.12 24.79 -3.10
C GLU A 160 -39.03 23.77 -4.23
N VAL A 161 -40.10 23.59 -5.02
CA VAL A 161 -40.06 22.70 -6.19
C VAL A 161 -39.13 23.24 -7.27
N GLU A 162 -39.10 24.56 -7.51
CA GLU A 162 -38.17 25.18 -8.48
C GLU A 162 -36.69 25.02 -8.00
N GLU A 163 -36.45 25.18 -6.72
CA GLU A 163 -35.11 24.98 -6.14
C GLU A 163 -34.67 23.52 -6.26
N GLU A 164 -35.53 22.56 -5.90
CA GLU A 164 -35.26 21.12 -6.02
C GLU A 164 -35.02 20.70 -7.50
N ILE A 165 -35.80 21.25 -8.43
CA ILE A 165 -35.59 21.02 -9.87
C ILE A 165 -34.24 21.58 -10.34
N ALA A 166 -33.83 22.74 -9.83
CA ALA A 166 -32.54 23.32 -10.16
C ALA A 166 -31.39 22.44 -9.67
N ASP A 167 -31.51 21.91 -8.45
CA ASP A 167 -30.53 20.97 -7.86
C ASP A 167 -30.46 19.65 -8.66
N ILE A 168 -31.60 19.11 -9.09
CA ILE A 168 -31.66 17.95 -9.99
C ILE A 168 -30.91 18.21 -11.29
N TYR A 169 -31.12 19.37 -11.91
CA TYR A 169 -30.42 19.74 -13.15
C TYR A 169 -28.90 19.82 -12.92
N GLU A 170 -28.46 20.41 -11.81
CA GLU A 170 -27.04 20.52 -11.45
C GLU A 170 -26.41 19.13 -11.24
N GLU A 171 -27.05 18.26 -10.46
CA GLU A 171 -26.58 16.89 -10.21
C GLU A 171 -26.43 16.08 -11.50
N PHE A 172 -27.46 16.09 -12.36
CA PHE A 172 -27.41 15.33 -13.61
C PHE A 172 -26.42 15.91 -14.63
N ASN A 173 -26.23 17.22 -14.66
CA ASN A 173 -25.19 17.84 -15.48
C ASN A 173 -23.80 17.45 -15.01
N GLU A 174 -23.55 17.38 -13.69
CA GLU A 174 -22.29 16.90 -13.12
C GLU A 174 -22.05 15.42 -13.45
N ARG A 175 -23.06 14.55 -13.31
CA ARG A 175 -22.97 13.13 -13.67
C ARG A 175 -22.66 12.96 -15.17
N LYS A 176 -23.32 13.70 -16.04
CA LYS A 176 -23.07 13.67 -17.51
C LYS A 176 -21.66 14.17 -17.84
N ALA A 177 -21.22 15.26 -17.22
CA ALA A 177 -19.88 15.79 -17.42
C ALA A 177 -18.82 14.77 -16.98
N LEU A 178 -18.97 14.15 -15.80
CA LEU A 178 -18.06 13.13 -15.31
C LEU A 178 -17.99 11.91 -16.24
N ARG A 179 -19.15 11.47 -16.74
CA ARG A 179 -19.23 10.33 -17.69
C ARG A 179 -18.52 10.63 -19.01
N GLN A 180 -18.69 11.88 -19.53
CA GLN A 180 -17.99 12.34 -20.72
C GLN A 180 -16.48 12.46 -20.49
N ASP A 181 -16.10 13.09 -19.39
CA ASP A 181 -14.69 13.26 -19.03
C ASP A 181 -13.98 11.91 -18.84
N ALA A 182 -14.69 10.92 -18.29
CA ALA A 182 -14.18 9.56 -18.15
C ALA A 182 -13.91 8.91 -19.51
N PHE A 183 -14.80 9.07 -20.48
CA PHE A 183 -14.58 8.58 -21.83
C PHE A 183 -13.42 9.29 -22.52
N ASP A 184 -13.37 10.61 -22.44
CA ASP A 184 -12.29 11.40 -23.05
C ASP A 184 -10.92 11.10 -22.44
N ALA A 185 -10.89 10.86 -21.12
CA ALA A 185 -9.68 10.40 -20.44
C ALA A 185 -9.29 9.00 -20.88
N PHE A 186 -10.26 8.06 -20.92
CA PHE A 186 -10.04 6.69 -21.34
C PHE A 186 -9.41 6.59 -22.74
N LEU A 187 -9.84 7.43 -23.68
CA LEU A 187 -9.27 7.45 -25.02
C LEU A 187 -7.79 7.85 -25.06
N LYS A 188 -7.33 8.60 -24.05
CA LYS A 188 -6.00 9.21 -24.01
C LYS A 188 -5.05 8.52 -23.05
N ILE A 189 -5.52 7.60 -22.19
CA ILE A 189 -4.66 6.98 -21.19
C ILE A 189 -3.56 6.13 -21.81
N GLU A 190 -2.42 6.18 -21.14
CA GLU A 190 -1.23 5.38 -21.45
C GLU A 190 -0.73 4.67 -20.17
N PRO A 191 -0.02 3.55 -20.31
CA PRO A 191 0.64 2.92 -19.18
C PRO A 191 1.55 3.89 -18.44
N LYS A 192 1.58 3.80 -17.10
CA LYS A 192 2.32 4.68 -16.17
C LYS A 192 1.75 6.10 -16.01
N GLN A 193 0.63 6.42 -16.63
CA GLN A 193 -0.05 7.69 -16.41
C GLN A 193 -0.74 7.69 -15.04
N LEU A 194 -0.63 8.82 -14.33
CA LEU A 194 -1.31 9.05 -13.06
C LEU A 194 -2.66 9.74 -13.28
N ILE A 195 -3.66 9.30 -12.51
CA ILE A 195 -4.96 9.94 -12.42
C ILE A 195 -5.15 10.35 -10.96
N GLY A 196 -5.19 11.66 -10.71
CA GLY A 196 -5.32 12.22 -9.36
C GLY A 196 -6.76 12.38 -8.90
N ASP A 197 -7.70 12.42 -9.82
CA ASP A 197 -9.13 12.51 -9.53
C ASP A 197 -9.71 11.11 -9.32
N GLU A 198 -10.13 10.85 -8.07
CA GLU A 198 -10.67 9.55 -7.67
C GLU A 198 -12.04 9.28 -8.31
N ALA A 199 -12.89 10.30 -8.46
CA ALA A 199 -14.20 10.16 -9.08
C ALA A 199 -14.06 9.81 -10.56
N LEU A 200 -13.17 10.50 -11.27
CA LEU A 200 -12.84 10.22 -12.66
C LEU A 200 -12.30 8.80 -12.85
N TYR A 201 -11.35 8.37 -11.99
CA TYR A 201 -10.78 7.03 -12.08
C TYR A 201 -11.84 5.94 -11.82
N ARG A 202 -12.71 6.16 -10.83
CA ARG A 202 -13.80 5.23 -10.50
C ARG A 202 -14.78 5.09 -11.66
N GLU A 203 -15.16 6.21 -12.29
CA GLU A 203 -16.04 6.21 -13.45
C GLU A 203 -15.41 5.51 -14.65
N MET A 204 -14.12 5.76 -14.93
CA MET A 204 -13.37 5.05 -15.97
C MET A 204 -13.34 3.55 -15.71
N ARG A 205 -13.07 3.13 -14.46
CA ARG A 205 -13.00 1.72 -14.09
C ARG A 205 -14.37 1.03 -14.16
N ALA A 206 -15.45 1.73 -13.81
CA ALA A 206 -16.80 1.18 -13.88
C ALA A 206 -17.19 0.81 -15.32
N ASN A 207 -16.80 1.64 -16.28
CA ASN A 207 -17.24 1.50 -17.67
C ASN A 207 -16.21 0.85 -18.60
N TYR A 208 -14.90 0.97 -18.33
CA TYR A 208 -13.83 0.56 -19.25
C TYR A 208 -12.80 -0.40 -18.66
N ARG A 209 -13.14 -1.08 -17.56
CA ARG A 209 -12.21 -2.01 -16.84
C ARG A 209 -11.65 -3.13 -17.70
N ASP A 210 -12.33 -3.50 -18.78
CA ASP A 210 -11.91 -4.61 -19.65
C ASP A 210 -10.80 -4.17 -20.62
N TYR A 211 -10.56 -2.86 -20.77
CA TYR A 211 -9.58 -2.28 -21.67
C TYR A 211 -8.33 -1.75 -20.99
N PHE A 212 -8.33 -1.60 -19.68
CA PHE A 212 -7.17 -1.15 -18.93
C PHE A 212 -7.14 -1.70 -17.51
N THR A 213 -5.95 -1.75 -16.95
CA THR A 213 -5.74 -2.05 -15.53
C THR A 213 -5.02 -0.90 -14.86
N GLY A 214 -5.26 -0.74 -13.58
CA GLY A 214 -4.63 0.30 -12.77
C GLY A 214 -5.04 0.20 -11.32
N GLY A 215 -4.47 1.03 -10.49
CA GLY A 215 -4.77 1.06 -9.07
C GLY A 215 -3.84 1.97 -8.30
N MET A 216 -3.83 1.80 -6.98
CA MET A 216 -3.00 2.55 -6.04
C MET A 216 -2.09 1.62 -5.25
N GLY A 217 -1.07 2.19 -4.63
CA GLY A 217 -0.20 1.51 -3.69
C GLY A 217 0.87 0.62 -4.32
N ALA A 218 1.56 -0.12 -3.48
CA ALA A 218 2.67 -0.97 -3.89
C ALA A 218 2.26 -2.12 -4.81
N GLU A 219 1.01 -2.57 -4.75
CA GLU A 219 0.48 -3.61 -5.63
C GLU A 219 0.54 -3.20 -7.10
N SER A 220 0.05 -1.99 -7.42
CA SER A 220 0.11 -1.45 -8.78
C SER A 220 1.54 -1.21 -9.26
N VAL A 221 2.43 -0.81 -8.37
CA VAL A 221 3.86 -0.69 -8.69
C VAL A 221 4.48 -2.05 -8.98
N ARG A 222 4.10 -3.09 -8.25
CA ARG A 222 4.54 -4.47 -8.52
C ARG A 222 4.07 -4.95 -9.89
N ASP A 223 2.81 -4.70 -10.25
CA ASP A 223 2.29 -5.06 -11.57
C ASP A 223 3.10 -4.43 -12.70
N LEU A 224 3.48 -3.16 -12.55
CA LEU A 224 4.37 -2.49 -13.51
C LEU A 224 5.77 -3.09 -13.56
N LEU A 225 6.31 -3.52 -12.42
CA LEU A 225 7.63 -4.16 -12.35
C LEU A 225 7.61 -5.56 -12.97
N ASP A 226 6.55 -6.33 -12.74
CA ASP A 226 6.40 -7.68 -13.28
C ASP A 226 6.15 -7.67 -14.80
N ALA A 227 5.48 -6.64 -15.32
CA ALA A 227 5.26 -6.47 -16.76
C ALA A 227 6.50 -5.95 -17.52
N MET A 228 7.58 -5.61 -16.82
CA MET A 228 8.76 -5.00 -17.40
C MET A 228 9.68 -6.05 -18.05
N ASP A 229 9.96 -5.88 -19.33
CA ASP A 229 11.02 -6.62 -20.02
C ASP A 229 12.38 -5.91 -19.83
N LEU A 230 13.22 -6.50 -18.99
CA LEU A 230 14.53 -5.94 -18.65
C LEU A 230 15.52 -5.99 -19.83
N GLU A 231 15.46 -7.04 -20.67
CA GLU A 231 16.34 -7.21 -21.80
C GLU A 231 16.03 -6.16 -22.86
N ALA A 232 14.77 -6.05 -23.28
CA ALA A 232 14.31 -5.02 -24.22
C ALA A 232 14.59 -3.60 -23.68
N THR A 233 14.35 -3.35 -22.41
CA THR A 233 14.66 -2.05 -21.79
C THR A 233 16.16 -1.74 -21.81
N SER A 234 17.01 -2.75 -21.59
CA SER A 234 18.47 -2.57 -21.68
C SER A 234 18.92 -2.21 -23.08
N GLU A 235 18.38 -2.85 -24.12
CA GLU A 235 18.68 -2.56 -25.52
C GLU A 235 18.25 -1.15 -25.91
N GLU A 236 17.01 -0.76 -25.60
CA GLU A 236 16.51 0.60 -25.83
C GLU A 236 17.40 1.67 -25.15
N LEU A 237 17.81 1.44 -23.92
CA LEU A 237 18.66 2.37 -23.19
C LEU A 237 20.07 2.47 -23.81
N ARG A 238 20.62 1.38 -24.35
CA ARG A 238 21.89 1.38 -25.05
C ARG A 238 21.81 2.19 -26.33
N GLU A 239 20.73 2.06 -27.09
CA GLU A 239 20.50 2.90 -28.29
C GLU A 239 20.39 4.39 -27.93
N VAL A 240 19.63 4.72 -26.87
CA VAL A 240 19.52 6.10 -26.36
C VAL A 240 20.89 6.65 -25.92
N ILE A 241 21.74 5.83 -25.34
CA ILE A 241 23.09 6.23 -24.92
C ILE A 241 24.01 6.46 -26.19
N ALA A 242 23.86 5.64 -27.23
CA ALA A 242 24.65 5.76 -28.46
C ALA A 242 24.25 7.00 -29.27
N THR A 243 22.95 7.29 -29.36
CA THR A 243 22.42 8.38 -30.22
C THR A 243 22.15 9.68 -29.46
N GLY A 244 21.87 9.60 -28.13
CA GLY A 244 21.49 10.73 -27.32
C GLY A 244 22.63 11.62 -26.86
N LYS A 245 22.33 12.88 -26.55
CA LYS A 245 23.27 13.87 -26.04
C LYS A 245 22.77 14.50 -24.72
N GLY A 246 23.70 15.07 -23.94
CA GLY A 246 23.37 15.87 -22.75
C GLY A 246 22.66 15.08 -21.66
N GLN A 247 21.61 15.68 -21.09
CA GLN A 247 20.87 15.12 -19.95
C GLN A 247 20.14 13.81 -20.27
N LYS A 248 19.62 13.64 -21.50
CA LYS A 248 18.93 12.42 -21.92
C LYS A 248 19.88 11.22 -21.84
N ARG A 249 21.09 11.36 -22.34
CA ARG A 249 22.14 10.34 -22.25
C ARG A 249 22.53 10.05 -20.79
N ALA A 250 22.73 11.09 -19.98
CA ALA A 250 23.11 10.94 -18.58
C ALA A 250 22.01 10.19 -17.75
N LYS A 251 20.74 10.49 -18.00
CA LYS A 251 19.60 9.79 -17.40
C LYS A 251 19.57 8.32 -17.83
N ALA A 252 19.74 8.05 -19.13
CA ALA A 252 19.76 6.69 -19.66
C ALA A 252 20.91 5.85 -19.06
N VAL A 253 22.11 6.41 -18.89
CA VAL A 253 23.24 5.72 -18.26
C VAL A 253 22.93 5.34 -16.80
N LYS A 254 22.33 6.24 -16.03
CA LYS A 254 21.95 5.97 -14.63
C LYS A 254 20.88 4.87 -14.56
N ARG A 255 19.91 4.90 -15.45
CA ARG A 255 18.83 3.91 -15.52
C ARG A 255 19.37 2.55 -15.95
N LEU A 256 20.23 2.51 -16.99
CA LEU A 256 20.85 1.27 -17.45
C LEU A 256 21.66 0.55 -16.37
N LYS A 257 22.36 1.28 -15.49
CA LYS A 257 23.09 0.69 -14.37
C LYS A 257 22.18 -0.11 -13.44
N VAL A 258 20.96 0.34 -13.20
CA VAL A 258 19.99 -0.37 -12.35
C VAL A 258 19.43 -1.58 -13.08
N VAL A 259 19.08 -1.43 -14.37
CA VAL A 259 18.57 -2.54 -15.21
C VAL A 259 19.62 -3.65 -15.34
N ASP A 260 20.87 -3.30 -15.67
CA ASP A 260 21.97 -4.26 -15.78
C ASP A 260 22.27 -4.98 -14.44
N ALA A 261 22.10 -4.31 -13.32
CA ALA A 261 22.29 -4.93 -12.01
C ALA A 261 21.26 -6.05 -11.77
N PHE A 262 20.01 -5.87 -12.18
CA PHE A 262 19.01 -6.93 -12.12
C PHE A 262 19.26 -8.05 -13.13
N LEU A 263 19.65 -7.73 -14.37
CA LEU A 263 19.98 -8.73 -15.39
C LEU A 263 21.15 -9.62 -15.00
N LYS A 264 22.12 -9.11 -14.23
CA LYS A 264 23.31 -9.83 -13.75
C LYS A 264 23.10 -10.58 -12.43
N SER A 265 21.93 -10.48 -11.83
CA SER A 265 21.60 -11.13 -10.56
C SER A 265 20.33 -11.98 -10.71
N ASP A 266 20.12 -12.89 -9.77
CA ASP A 266 18.90 -13.70 -9.68
C ASP A 266 17.71 -12.93 -9.09
N ASN A 267 17.89 -11.67 -8.68
CA ASN A 267 16.84 -10.85 -8.10
C ASN A 267 15.91 -10.30 -9.19
N LYS A 268 14.62 -10.30 -8.88
CA LYS A 268 13.59 -9.68 -9.73
C LYS A 268 13.29 -8.26 -9.27
N PRO A 269 12.92 -7.35 -10.17
CA PRO A 269 12.48 -6.00 -9.78
C PRO A 269 11.34 -5.98 -8.76
N SER A 270 10.40 -6.92 -8.84
CA SER A 270 9.28 -7.07 -7.90
C SER A 270 9.70 -7.47 -6.48
N ASP A 271 10.93 -7.97 -6.28
CA ASP A 271 11.45 -8.28 -4.94
C ASP A 271 11.65 -7.02 -4.08
N MET A 272 11.61 -5.83 -4.68
CA MET A 272 11.59 -4.55 -3.95
C MET A 272 10.23 -4.23 -3.32
N ILE A 273 9.21 -4.98 -3.65
CA ILE A 273 7.88 -4.93 -3.05
C ILE A 273 7.73 -6.12 -2.11
N LEU A 274 7.39 -5.85 -0.86
CA LEU A 274 7.39 -6.84 0.20
C LEU A 274 5.99 -7.37 0.48
N ASP A 275 5.84 -8.69 0.48
CA ASP A 275 4.66 -9.41 0.97
C ASP A 275 4.87 -9.92 2.40
N VAL A 276 6.13 -10.03 2.82
CA VAL A 276 6.53 -10.57 4.11
C VAL A 276 7.60 -9.68 4.72
N ILE A 277 7.45 -9.37 6.00
CA ILE A 277 8.43 -8.60 6.77
C ILE A 277 9.24 -9.55 7.66
N PRO A 278 10.58 -9.55 7.58
CA PRO A 278 11.41 -10.35 8.48
C PRO A 278 11.39 -9.76 9.90
N VAL A 279 11.29 -10.64 10.88
CA VAL A 279 11.38 -10.30 12.32
C VAL A 279 12.72 -10.77 12.86
N ILE A 280 13.51 -9.83 13.32
CA ILE A 280 14.83 -10.16 13.87
C ILE A 280 14.72 -10.96 15.17
N PRO A 281 15.73 -11.77 15.53
CA PRO A 281 15.70 -12.59 16.73
C PRO A 281 15.42 -11.79 18.00
N PRO A 282 14.70 -12.36 18.98
CA PRO A 282 14.31 -11.67 20.22
C PRO A 282 15.48 -11.12 21.03
N ASP A 283 16.61 -11.82 21.07
CA ASP A 283 17.78 -11.39 21.83
C ASP A 283 18.49 -10.19 21.24
N LEU A 284 18.23 -9.88 19.96
CA LEU A 284 18.72 -8.65 19.29
C LEU A 284 17.83 -7.42 19.54
N ARG A 285 16.64 -7.64 20.11
CA ARG A 285 15.67 -6.62 20.51
C ARG A 285 15.12 -6.89 21.91
N PRO A 286 16.00 -6.93 22.93
CA PRO A 286 15.63 -7.44 24.24
C PRO A 286 14.59 -6.58 24.95
N MET A 287 13.79 -7.23 25.78
CA MET A 287 12.92 -6.62 26.76
C MET A 287 13.40 -7.05 28.14
N VAL A 288 13.85 -6.11 28.95
CA VAL A 288 14.46 -6.34 30.26
C VAL A 288 13.61 -5.73 31.34
N GLN A 289 13.37 -6.48 32.40
CA GLN A 289 12.71 -5.98 33.59
C GLN A 289 13.70 -5.17 34.44
N LEU A 290 13.35 -3.94 34.75
CA LEU A 290 14.10 -3.06 35.64
C LEU A 290 13.65 -3.25 37.10
N ASP A 291 14.47 -2.79 38.03
CA ASP A 291 14.13 -2.72 39.45
C ASP A 291 12.84 -1.87 39.61
N GLY A 292 11.86 -2.40 40.36
CA GLY A 292 10.53 -1.76 40.53
C GLY A 292 9.46 -2.19 39.52
N GLY A 293 9.67 -3.31 38.80
CA GLY A 293 8.66 -3.95 37.95
C GLY A 293 8.40 -3.27 36.60
N ARG A 294 9.18 -2.24 36.24
CA ARG A 294 9.11 -1.61 34.93
C ARG A 294 9.93 -2.39 33.91
N PHE A 295 9.46 -2.44 32.67
CA PHE A 295 10.17 -3.06 31.54
C PHE A 295 10.85 -2.00 30.68
N ALA A 296 12.15 -2.22 30.39
CA ALA A 296 12.85 -1.52 29.33
C ALA A 296 12.84 -2.39 28.07
N THR A 297 12.41 -1.83 26.98
CA THR A 297 12.28 -2.54 25.70
C THR A 297 13.02 -1.81 24.60
N SER A 298 13.50 -2.57 23.60
CA SER A 298 14.03 -1.99 22.38
C SER A 298 12.94 -1.26 21.59
N ASP A 299 13.28 -0.14 20.97
CA ASP A 299 12.37 0.62 20.09
C ASP A 299 11.81 -0.22 18.94
N LEU A 300 12.56 -1.21 18.46
CA LEU A 300 12.11 -2.13 17.42
C LEU A 300 10.85 -2.92 17.80
N ASN A 301 10.69 -3.28 19.06
CA ASN A 301 9.51 -4.00 19.51
C ASN A 301 8.24 -3.15 19.36
N ASP A 302 8.33 -1.84 19.61
CA ASP A 302 7.23 -0.93 19.40
C ASP A 302 6.91 -0.75 17.90
N LEU A 303 7.94 -0.65 17.07
CA LEU A 303 7.77 -0.55 15.62
C LEU A 303 7.16 -1.84 15.02
N TYR A 304 7.62 -3.02 15.43
CA TYR A 304 7.00 -4.29 15.02
C TYR A 304 5.55 -4.40 15.49
N ARG A 305 5.26 -4.00 16.71
CA ARG A 305 3.90 -4.02 17.25
C ARG A 305 2.96 -3.11 16.44
N ARG A 306 3.42 -1.94 16.01
CA ARG A 306 2.66 -1.04 15.13
C ARG A 306 2.35 -1.69 13.79
N VAL A 307 3.33 -2.35 13.17
CA VAL A 307 3.12 -3.09 11.92
C VAL A 307 2.09 -4.20 12.11
N ILE A 308 2.22 -5.02 13.15
CA ILE A 308 1.29 -6.12 13.43
C ILE A 308 -0.13 -5.61 13.66
N ASN A 309 -0.30 -4.55 14.44
CA ASN A 309 -1.61 -3.98 14.74
C ASN A 309 -2.29 -3.44 13.47
N ARG A 310 -1.56 -2.72 12.60
CA ARG A 310 -2.07 -2.23 11.33
C ARG A 310 -2.41 -3.38 10.38
N ASN A 311 -1.54 -4.38 10.31
CA ASN A 311 -1.77 -5.55 9.48
C ASN A 311 -3.02 -6.34 9.89
N ASN A 312 -3.20 -6.59 11.19
CA ASN A 312 -4.37 -7.29 11.71
C ASN A 312 -5.66 -6.49 11.49
N ARG A 313 -5.59 -5.16 11.62
CA ARG A 313 -6.72 -4.29 11.34
C ARG A 313 -7.09 -4.33 9.85
N LEU A 314 -6.11 -4.27 8.96
CA LEU A 314 -6.34 -4.38 7.53
C LEU A 314 -6.96 -5.74 7.15
N LYS A 315 -6.45 -6.85 7.69
CA LYS A 315 -7.05 -8.18 7.47
C LYS A 315 -8.53 -8.20 7.84
N ARG A 316 -8.86 -7.68 9.03
CA ARG A 316 -10.24 -7.60 9.49
C ARG A 316 -11.13 -6.75 8.58
N LEU A 317 -10.63 -5.62 8.09
CA LEU A 317 -11.38 -4.76 7.17
C LEU A 317 -11.61 -5.45 5.81
N LEU A 318 -10.64 -6.19 5.32
CA LEU A 318 -10.76 -6.98 4.09
C LEU A 318 -11.78 -8.12 4.26
N ASP A 319 -11.73 -8.84 5.38
CA ASP A 319 -12.68 -9.93 5.69
C ASP A 319 -14.12 -9.43 5.84
N LEU A 320 -14.30 -8.21 6.34
CA LEU A 320 -15.62 -7.58 6.50
C LEU A 320 -16.13 -6.92 5.21
N GLY A 321 -15.35 -6.87 4.15
CA GLY A 321 -15.73 -6.16 2.91
C GLY A 321 -15.94 -4.67 3.10
N ALA A 322 -15.10 -4.01 3.92
CA ALA A 322 -15.20 -2.58 4.19
C ALA A 322 -15.09 -1.73 2.90
N PRO A 323 -15.63 -0.49 2.89
CA PRO A 323 -15.51 0.41 1.76
C PRO A 323 -14.06 0.64 1.34
N GLU A 324 -13.82 0.75 0.03
CA GLU A 324 -12.48 0.88 -0.57
C GLU A 324 -11.66 2.03 0.02
N ILE A 325 -12.31 3.15 0.31
CA ILE A 325 -11.65 4.34 0.90
C ILE A 325 -11.06 4.04 2.28
N ILE A 326 -11.74 3.24 3.10
CA ILE A 326 -11.27 2.83 4.43
C ILE A 326 -10.12 1.82 4.29
N ILE A 327 -10.25 0.88 3.37
CA ILE A 327 -9.20 -0.11 3.07
C ILE A 327 -7.93 0.59 2.57
N ASN A 328 -8.04 1.53 1.64
CA ASN A 328 -6.92 2.29 1.10
C ASN A 328 -6.22 3.14 2.18
N ASN A 329 -6.99 3.74 3.08
CA ASN A 329 -6.41 4.47 4.20
C ASN A 329 -5.62 3.55 5.16
N GLU A 330 -6.14 2.35 5.46
CA GLU A 330 -5.42 1.39 6.30
C GLU A 330 -4.19 0.79 5.59
N LYS A 331 -4.26 0.53 4.29
CA LYS A 331 -3.11 0.14 3.46
C LYS A 331 -2.01 1.21 3.49
N ARG A 332 -2.38 2.49 3.39
CA ARG A 332 -1.44 3.62 3.52
C ARG A 332 -0.79 3.64 4.90
N MET A 333 -1.56 3.45 5.96
CA MET A 333 -1.03 3.41 7.32
C MET A 333 -0.10 2.20 7.54
N LEU A 334 -0.38 1.06 6.93
CA LEU A 334 0.50 -0.11 6.94
C LEU A 334 1.82 0.19 6.22
N GLN A 335 1.76 0.82 5.06
CA GLN A 335 2.95 1.27 4.32
C GLN A 335 3.81 2.20 5.18
N GLU A 336 3.21 3.18 5.85
CA GLU A 336 3.91 4.11 6.75
C GLU A 336 4.51 3.41 7.97
N ALA A 337 3.82 2.42 8.55
CA ALA A 337 4.33 1.64 9.68
C ALA A 337 5.56 0.81 9.28
N VAL A 338 5.55 0.20 8.10
CA VAL A 338 6.70 -0.55 7.57
C VAL A 338 7.86 0.38 7.24
N ASP A 339 7.59 1.55 6.67
CA ASP A 339 8.61 2.57 6.41
C ASP A 339 9.32 2.98 7.70
N SER A 340 8.57 3.20 8.77
CA SER A 340 9.11 3.55 10.09
C SER A 340 9.95 2.43 10.71
N LEU A 341 9.59 1.18 10.47
CA LEU A 341 10.36 0.02 10.93
C LEU A 341 11.74 -0.04 10.25
N PHE A 342 11.80 0.19 8.95
CA PHE A 342 13.06 0.10 8.20
C PHE A 342 13.92 1.35 8.31
N ASP A 343 13.34 2.54 8.15
CA ASP A 343 14.07 3.82 8.20
C ASP A 343 13.17 4.94 8.70
N ASN A 344 13.06 5.05 10.02
CA ASN A 344 12.20 6.04 10.65
C ASN A 344 12.67 7.47 10.36
N GLY A 345 11.76 8.32 9.90
CA GLY A 345 12.04 9.70 9.53
C GLY A 345 12.58 9.91 8.12
N ARG A 346 12.72 8.85 7.32
CA ARG A 346 13.10 8.97 5.90
C ARG A 346 12.05 9.67 5.06
N ARG A 347 10.78 9.43 5.39
CA ARG A 347 9.62 10.07 4.79
C ARG A 347 8.80 10.77 5.87
N GLY A 348 8.77 12.11 5.82
CA GLY A 348 7.98 12.93 6.74
C GLY A 348 8.51 12.95 8.18
N ARG A 349 7.62 13.18 9.13
CA ARG A 349 7.98 13.23 10.54
C ARG A 349 8.25 11.84 11.10
N PRO A 350 9.32 11.65 11.88
CA PRO A 350 9.61 10.37 12.49
C PRO A 350 8.54 10.01 13.53
N VAL A 351 8.30 8.71 13.66
CA VAL A 351 7.51 8.16 14.76
C VAL A 351 8.28 8.33 16.06
N THR A 352 7.62 8.89 17.07
CA THR A 352 8.23 9.21 18.38
C THR A 352 7.68 8.31 19.48
N GLY A 353 8.51 8.09 20.49
CA GLY A 353 8.17 7.45 21.74
C GLY A 353 7.94 8.48 22.87
N PRO A 354 7.96 8.03 24.14
CA PRO A 354 7.87 8.92 25.29
C PRO A 354 8.92 10.03 25.26
N GLY A 355 8.52 11.26 25.62
CA GLY A 355 9.39 12.43 25.58
C GLY A 355 9.71 12.95 24.19
N ASN A 356 8.87 12.64 23.20
CA ASN A 356 9.02 13.10 21.81
C ASN A 356 10.33 12.67 21.12
N ARG A 357 11.00 11.63 21.65
CA ARG A 357 12.24 11.08 21.09
C ARG A 357 11.90 10.20 19.89
N PRO A 358 12.57 10.39 18.72
CA PRO A 358 12.41 9.49 17.59
C PRO A 358 12.80 8.05 17.94
N LEU A 359 11.99 7.09 17.53
CA LEU A 359 12.28 5.66 17.71
C LEU A 359 13.41 5.23 16.77
N LYS A 360 14.34 4.41 17.28
CA LYS A 360 15.41 3.82 16.48
C LYS A 360 14.87 2.71 15.58
N SER A 361 14.96 2.92 14.29
CA SER A 361 14.63 1.94 13.26
C SER A 361 15.77 0.95 12.98
N ILE A 362 15.54 -0.02 12.12
CA ILE A 362 16.58 -0.98 11.68
C ILE A 362 17.77 -0.24 11.04
N SER A 363 17.51 0.76 10.20
CA SER A 363 18.58 1.59 9.61
C SER A 363 19.45 2.27 10.66
N ASP A 364 18.87 2.79 11.73
CA ASP A 364 19.58 3.47 12.81
C ASP A 364 20.45 2.50 13.62
N MET A 365 20.08 1.23 13.67
CA MET A 365 20.90 0.19 14.31
C MET A 365 22.15 -0.17 13.51
N LEU A 366 22.19 0.12 12.22
CA LEU A 366 23.32 -0.17 11.33
C LEU A 366 24.22 1.03 11.13
N LYS A 367 23.67 2.25 11.18
CA LYS A 367 24.35 3.53 10.89
C LYS A 367 25.02 4.14 12.11
N GLY A 368 26.02 4.99 11.84
CA GLY A 368 26.63 5.86 12.81
C GLY A 368 27.63 5.19 13.76
N LYS A 369 28.11 5.96 14.76
CA LYS A 369 29.14 5.54 15.72
C LYS A 369 28.70 4.35 16.60
N GLN A 370 27.40 4.33 16.96
CA GLN A 370 26.80 3.29 17.79
C GLN A 370 26.13 2.18 16.96
N GLY A 371 26.24 2.25 15.63
CA GLY A 371 25.73 1.24 14.73
C GLY A 371 26.54 -0.04 14.73
N ARG A 372 25.95 -1.12 14.24
CA ARG A 372 26.55 -2.47 14.23
C ARG A 372 27.91 -2.51 13.53
N PHE A 373 28.04 -1.83 12.39
CA PHE A 373 29.29 -1.85 11.64
C PHE A 373 30.45 -1.24 12.41
N ARG A 374 30.28 -0.05 12.97
CA ARG A 374 31.36 0.66 13.67
C ARG A 374 31.60 0.16 15.08
N GLN A 375 30.57 -0.27 15.80
CA GLN A 375 30.68 -0.63 17.21
C GLN A 375 30.99 -2.11 17.44
N ASN A 376 30.50 -3.02 16.59
CA ASN A 376 30.56 -4.46 16.85
C ASN A 376 31.29 -5.28 15.77
N LEU A 377 31.49 -4.74 14.55
CA LEU A 377 32.11 -5.46 13.44
C LEU A 377 33.53 -4.95 13.12
N LEU A 378 33.71 -3.64 12.98
CA LEU A 378 35.06 -3.07 12.76
C LEU A 378 35.98 -3.13 13.99
N GLY A 379 35.40 -3.15 15.17
CA GLY A 379 36.10 -3.30 16.43
C GLY A 379 35.18 -3.93 17.47
N LYS A 380 35.69 -4.92 18.21
CA LYS A 380 34.94 -5.64 19.24
C LYS A 380 35.67 -5.52 20.58
N ARG A 381 34.91 -5.46 21.67
CA ARG A 381 35.43 -5.71 23.00
C ARG A 381 35.52 -7.22 23.20
N VAL A 382 36.66 -7.72 23.63
CA VAL A 382 36.88 -9.13 23.92
C VAL A 382 37.20 -9.29 25.40
N ASP A 383 37.03 -10.53 25.92
CA ASP A 383 37.35 -10.83 27.29
C ASP A 383 38.83 -10.51 27.59
N TYR A 384 39.12 -10.09 28.79
CA TYR A 384 40.43 -9.65 29.23
C TYR A 384 41.04 -8.46 28.46
N SER A 385 40.20 -7.67 27.80
CA SER A 385 40.64 -6.43 27.16
C SER A 385 40.28 -5.22 28.01
N GLY A 386 41.19 -4.25 28.09
CA GLY A 386 40.99 -2.97 28.75
C GLY A 386 41.63 -1.83 27.97
N ARG A 387 41.26 -0.61 28.32
CA ARG A 387 41.89 0.61 27.83
C ARG A 387 42.37 1.40 29.02
N SER A 388 43.68 1.64 29.06
CA SER A 388 44.31 2.53 30.02
C SER A 388 43.99 3.99 29.73
#